data_ecd0153e32553c363e5daa8a67f34253
#
_entry.id   ecd0153e32553c363e5daa8a67f34253
#
_cell.length_a   1.000
_cell.length_b   1.000
_cell.length_c   1.000
_cell.angle_alpha   90.00
_cell.angle_beta   90.00
_cell.angle_gamma   90.00
#
_symmetry.space_group_name_H-M   'P 1'
#
loop_
_entity.id
_entity.type
_entity.pdbx_description
1 polymer ?
#
loop_
_entity_poly.entity_id
_entity_poly.type
_entity_poly.pdbx_seq_one_letter_code
_entity_poly.pdbx_strand_id
1 'polypeptide(L)'
;MDDMDNKILAYLKKNSRIKASEVSKEIHLSVSAVLERIHKMEKSGIIKNFTIVVDEAKLGNETSALMEVSLDHPKYYDSFTEAVRVNKNIVFCYYLTGDFDFMLKILCRSSAELEKIHRQIKCIEGVAGTKTHFILKNVKEGIIE
;
A
#
# COMPACT_ATOMS: atom_id res chain seq x y z
N MET A 1 12.27 9.71 -18.47
CA MET A 1 12.71 10.24 -17.18
C MET A 1 14.17 10.64 -17.27
N ASP A 2 14.51 11.84 -16.93
CA ASP A 2 15.87 12.38 -16.96
C ASP A 2 16.39 12.71 -15.54
N ASP A 3 17.63 13.23 -15.43
CA ASP A 3 18.24 13.56 -14.13
C ASP A 3 17.46 14.62 -13.37
N MET A 4 16.79 15.55 -14.07
CA MET A 4 15.98 16.58 -13.43
C MET A 4 14.70 15.99 -12.85
N ASP A 5 14.07 15.04 -13.54
CA ASP A 5 12.91 14.31 -13.03
C ASP A 5 13.28 13.53 -11.76
N ASN A 6 14.45 12.87 -11.74
CA ASN A 6 14.96 12.16 -10.56
C ASN A 6 15.18 13.10 -9.36
N LYS A 7 15.74 14.30 -9.60
CA LYS A 7 15.92 15.31 -8.54
C LYS A 7 14.56 15.78 -7.99
N ILE A 8 13.60 16.09 -8.87
CA ILE A 8 12.25 16.48 -8.45
C ILE A 8 11.61 15.38 -7.59
N LEU A 9 11.68 14.12 -8.05
CA LEU A 9 11.15 12.98 -7.28
C LEU A 9 11.81 12.83 -5.91
N ALA A 10 13.13 13.05 -5.80
CA ALA A 10 13.83 12.98 -4.51
C ALA A 10 13.29 14.02 -3.52
N TYR A 11 13.04 15.25 -3.97
CA TYR A 11 12.41 16.27 -3.12
C TYR A 11 10.99 15.91 -2.73
N LEU A 12 10.17 15.44 -3.67
CA LEU A 12 8.78 15.05 -3.42
C LEU A 12 8.68 13.83 -2.50
N LYS A 13 9.55 12.84 -2.64
CA LYS A 13 9.63 11.67 -1.76
C LYS A 13 9.97 12.04 -0.33
N LYS A 14 10.86 13.02 -0.14
CA LYS A 14 11.23 13.52 1.19
C LYS A 14 10.12 14.38 1.81
N ASN A 15 9.44 15.19 1.01
CA ASN A 15 8.35 16.05 1.45
C ASN A 15 7.37 16.30 0.28
N SER A 16 6.29 15.55 0.22
CA SER A 16 5.27 15.69 -0.83
C SER A 16 4.52 17.04 -0.82
N ARG A 17 4.67 17.82 0.26
CA ARG A 17 4.09 19.19 0.40
C ARG A 17 5.06 20.31 0.02
N ILE A 18 6.28 20.00 -0.42
CA ILE A 18 7.25 20.99 -0.87
C ILE A 18 6.65 21.81 -2.02
N LYS A 19 6.86 23.13 -1.99
CA LYS A 19 6.39 24.00 -3.06
C LYS A 19 7.27 23.86 -4.30
N ALA A 20 6.66 23.85 -5.47
CA ALA A 20 7.40 23.83 -6.73
C ALA A 20 8.40 25.01 -6.86
N SER A 21 8.12 26.14 -6.23
CA SER A 21 9.02 27.28 -6.15
C SER A 21 10.28 27.03 -5.30
N GLU A 22 10.21 26.15 -4.31
CA GLU A 22 11.38 25.74 -3.52
C GLU A 22 12.23 24.76 -4.34
N VAL A 23 11.59 23.75 -4.93
CA VAL A 23 12.28 22.79 -5.81
C VAL A 23 12.97 23.53 -6.98
N SER A 24 12.30 24.49 -7.61
CA SER A 24 12.82 25.24 -8.75
C SER A 24 14.14 25.96 -8.44
N LYS A 25 14.28 26.53 -7.23
CA LYS A 25 15.51 27.18 -6.76
C LYS A 25 16.66 26.20 -6.62
N GLU A 26 16.39 25.03 -6.04
CA GLU A 26 17.41 24.02 -5.76
C GLU A 26 17.95 23.34 -7.04
N ILE A 27 17.10 23.18 -8.06
CA ILE A 27 17.51 22.50 -9.30
C ILE A 27 17.73 23.46 -10.47
N HIS A 28 17.64 24.80 -10.23
CA HIS A 28 17.85 25.84 -11.22
C HIS A 28 16.95 25.74 -12.46
N LEU A 29 15.67 25.40 -12.25
CA LEU A 29 14.62 25.42 -13.28
C LEU A 29 13.56 26.48 -12.95
N SER A 30 12.77 26.88 -13.95
CA SER A 30 11.58 27.71 -13.68
C SER A 30 10.51 26.92 -12.93
N VAL A 31 9.66 27.61 -12.16
CA VAL A 31 8.55 26.99 -11.45
C VAL A 31 7.62 26.27 -12.42
N SER A 32 7.33 26.89 -13.58
CA SER A 32 6.50 26.28 -14.61
C SER A 32 7.11 24.99 -15.17
N ALA A 33 8.42 24.95 -15.38
CA ALA A 33 9.11 23.74 -15.84
C ALA A 33 9.05 22.61 -14.80
N VAL A 34 9.16 22.92 -13.51
CA VAL A 34 8.99 21.94 -12.42
C VAL A 34 7.58 21.39 -12.41
N LEU A 35 6.56 22.24 -12.46
CA LEU A 35 5.15 21.83 -12.47
C LEU A 35 4.80 20.97 -13.69
N GLU A 36 5.29 21.34 -14.87
CA GLU A 36 5.09 20.56 -16.09
C GLU A 36 5.69 19.15 -15.99
N ARG A 37 6.90 19.03 -15.42
CA ARG A 37 7.56 17.75 -15.19
C ARG A 37 6.80 16.90 -14.18
N ILE A 38 6.32 17.47 -13.08
CA ILE A 38 5.50 16.77 -12.09
C ILE A 38 4.24 16.24 -12.78
N HIS A 39 3.51 17.08 -13.50
CA HIS A 39 2.31 16.68 -14.22
C HIS A 39 2.57 15.58 -15.25
N LYS A 40 3.69 15.63 -15.97
CA LYS A 40 4.10 14.58 -16.90
C LYS A 40 4.37 13.25 -16.18
N MET A 41 4.99 13.29 -15.00
CA MET A 41 5.25 12.10 -14.19
C MET A 41 3.95 11.51 -13.61
N GLU A 42 2.98 12.34 -13.23
CA GLU A 42 1.64 11.87 -12.83
C GLU A 42 0.92 11.22 -14.02
N LYS A 43 0.87 11.88 -15.16
CA LYS A 43 0.21 11.37 -16.37
C LYS A 43 0.82 10.07 -16.88
N SER A 44 2.13 9.89 -16.73
CA SER A 44 2.83 8.65 -17.10
C SER A 44 2.76 7.55 -16.05
N GLY A 45 2.15 7.80 -14.87
CA GLY A 45 2.01 6.85 -13.78
C GLY A 45 3.29 6.62 -12.96
N ILE A 46 4.35 7.41 -13.18
CA ILE A 46 5.56 7.41 -12.33
C ILE A 46 5.19 7.87 -10.94
N ILE A 47 4.48 9.00 -10.83
CA ILE A 47 3.81 9.41 -9.60
C ILE A 47 2.39 8.85 -9.64
N LYS A 48 2.12 7.88 -8.81
CA LYS A 48 0.79 7.22 -8.73
C LYS A 48 -0.21 8.02 -7.91
N ASN A 49 0.27 8.65 -6.84
CA ASN A 49 -0.58 9.38 -5.90
C ASN A 49 0.28 10.28 -4.98
N PHE A 50 -0.31 11.37 -4.49
CA PHE A 50 0.17 12.13 -3.35
C PHE A 50 -0.69 11.76 -2.14
N THR A 51 -0.05 11.24 -1.11
CA THR A 51 -0.74 10.78 0.10
C THR A 51 0.03 11.16 1.35
N ILE A 52 -0.57 10.92 2.49
CA ILE A 52 0.06 11.05 3.80
C ILE A 52 0.25 9.68 4.42
N VAL A 53 1.27 9.53 5.23
CA VAL A 53 1.44 8.39 6.14
C VAL A 53 0.89 8.79 7.50
N VAL A 54 0.05 7.96 8.08
CA VAL A 54 -0.58 8.20 9.38
C VAL A 54 -0.19 7.11 10.37
N ASP A 55 -0.23 7.47 11.64
CA ASP A 55 -0.08 6.50 12.73
C ASP A 55 -1.44 5.80 12.95
N GLU A 56 -1.55 4.58 12.43
CA GLU A 56 -2.79 3.80 12.47
C GLU A 56 -3.25 3.50 13.90
N ALA A 57 -2.32 3.31 14.84
CA ALA A 57 -2.66 3.09 16.24
C ALA A 57 -3.36 4.33 16.85
N LYS A 58 -2.91 5.53 16.49
CA LYS A 58 -3.57 6.79 16.91
C LYS A 58 -4.94 6.99 16.29
N LEU A 59 -5.22 6.34 15.17
CA LEU A 59 -6.55 6.30 14.54
C LEU A 59 -7.45 5.18 15.09
N GLY A 60 -6.94 4.42 16.07
CA GLY A 60 -7.68 3.34 16.73
C GLY A 60 -7.48 1.96 16.09
N ASN A 61 -6.63 1.81 15.09
CA ASN A 61 -6.27 0.53 14.51
C ASN A 61 -5.05 -0.06 15.23
N GLU A 62 -5.29 -0.56 16.45
CA GLU A 62 -4.22 -1.04 17.35
C GLU A 62 -3.74 -2.47 17.02
N THR A 63 -4.49 -3.19 16.16
CA THR A 63 -4.19 -4.57 15.81
C THR A 63 -3.86 -4.67 14.33
N SER A 64 -2.71 -5.27 14.03
CA SER A 64 -2.32 -5.58 12.66
C SER A 64 -1.85 -7.02 12.51
N ALA A 65 -2.13 -7.63 11.38
CA ALA A 65 -1.76 -9.00 11.08
C ALA A 65 -1.38 -9.18 9.61
N LEU A 66 -0.54 -10.18 9.36
CA LEU A 66 -0.34 -10.76 8.04
C LEU A 66 -1.11 -12.06 7.96
N MET A 67 -1.78 -12.30 6.83
CA MET A 67 -2.54 -13.52 6.61
C MET A 67 -2.14 -14.15 5.27
N GLU A 68 -1.61 -15.36 5.36
CA GLU A 68 -1.42 -16.24 4.22
C GLU A 68 -2.78 -16.83 3.83
N VAL A 69 -3.07 -16.87 2.54
CA VAL A 69 -4.29 -17.50 2.00
C VAL A 69 -3.92 -18.40 0.84
N SER A 70 -4.47 -19.61 0.85
CA SER A 70 -4.36 -20.56 -0.26
C SER A 70 -5.74 -20.82 -0.85
N LEU A 71 -5.82 -20.91 -2.18
CA LEU A 71 -7.02 -21.25 -2.92
C LEU A 71 -7.02 -22.72 -3.32
N ASP A 72 -8.19 -23.35 -3.33
CA ASP A 72 -8.36 -24.73 -3.80
C ASP A 72 -8.03 -24.87 -5.30
N HIS A 73 -8.33 -23.84 -6.08
CA HIS A 73 -8.13 -23.85 -7.52
C HIS A 73 -7.97 -22.43 -8.09
N PRO A 74 -7.11 -22.22 -9.11
CA PRO A 74 -6.89 -20.93 -9.74
C PRO A 74 -8.15 -20.25 -10.30
N LYS A 75 -9.22 -20.99 -10.60
CA LYS A 75 -10.50 -20.43 -11.05
C LYS A 75 -11.13 -19.42 -10.07
N TYR A 76 -10.77 -19.50 -8.78
CA TYR A 76 -11.27 -18.61 -7.74
C TYR A 76 -10.47 -17.32 -7.59
N TYR A 77 -9.41 -17.13 -8.39
CA TYR A 77 -8.55 -15.95 -8.31
C TYR A 77 -9.33 -14.63 -8.43
N ASP A 78 -10.15 -14.49 -9.45
CA ASP A 78 -10.87 -13.23 -9.73
C ASP A 78 -11.91 -12.94 -8.64
N SER A 79 -12.71 -13.92 -8.24
CA SER A 79 -13.72 -13.75 -7.19
C SER A 79 -13.08 -13.43 -5.82
N PHE A 80 -11.97 -14.10 -5.49
CA PHE A 80 -11.23 -13.82 -4.26
C PHE A 80 -10.65 -12.41 -4.26
N THR A 81 -9.95 -12.00 -5.33
CA THR A 81 -9.33 -10.67 -5.42
C THR A 81 -10.36 -9.56 -5.37
N GLU A 82 -11.53 -9.74 -5.97
CA GLU A 82 -12.63 -8.77 -5.87
C GLU A 82 -13.19 -8.66 -4.45
N ALA A 83 -13.41 -9.78 -3.77
CA ALA A 83 -13.85 -9.79 -2.37
C ALA A 83 -12.84 -9.10 -1.43
N VAL A 84 -11.53 -9.32 -1.65
CA VAL A 84 -10.46 -8.67 -0.89
C VAL A 84 -10.42 -7.17 -1.17
N ARG A 85 -10.59 -6.75 -2.43
CA ARG A 85 -10.50 -5.33 -2.85
C ARG A 85 -11.54 -4.45 -2.17
N VAL A 86 -12.74 -4.97 -1.91
CA VAL A 86 -13.82 -4.20 -1.26
C VAL A 86 -13.71 -4.19 0.27
N ASN A 87 -12.87 -5.03 0.85
CA ASN A 87 -12.70 -5.12 2.30
C ASN A 87 -11.74 -4.03 2.81
N LYS A 88 -12.27 -3.03 3.52
CA LYS A 88 -11.52 -1.86 4.01
C LYS A 88 -10.45 -2.20 5.05
N ASN A 89 -10.56 -3.32 5.75
CA ASN A 89 -9.58 -3.75 6.73
C ASN A 89 -8.35 -4.41 6.09
N ILE A 90 -8.45 -4.80 4.82
CA ILE A 90 -7.34 -5.36 4.06
C ILE A 90 -6.64 -4.22 3.32
N VAL A 91 -5.48 -3.80 3.81
CA VAL A 91 -4.74 -2.66 3.29
C VAL A 91 -3.72 -3.03 2.21
N PHE A 92 -3.26 -4.28 2.20
CA PHE A 92 -2.43 -4.85 1.13
C PHE A 92 -2.86 -6.27 0.83
N CYS A 93 -2.76 -6.62 -0.46
CA CYS A 93 -2.93 -7.98 -0.95
C CYS A 93 -1.88 -8.23 -2.03
N TYR A 94 -1.03 -9.21 -1.82
CA TYR A 94 -0.01 -9.65 -2.77
C TYR A 94 -0.35 -11.06 -3.24
N TYR A 95 -0.31 -11.27 -4.56
CA TYR A 95 -0.30 -12.60 -5.15
C TYR A 95 1.15 -13.07 -5.27
N LEU A 96 1.47 -14.23 -4.72
CA LEU A 96 2.83 -14.68 -4.52
C LEU A 96 3.06 -16.06 -5.14
N THR A 97 4.31 -16.35 -5.44
CA THR A 97 4.78 -17.72 -5.70
C THR A 97 5.19 -18.37 -4.39
N GLY A 98 5.00 -19.68 -4.23
CA GLY A 98 5.40 -20.44 -3.05
C GLY A 98 4.30 -21.33 -2.52
N ASP A 99 4.31 -21.59 -1.20
CA ASP A 99 3.42 -22.57 -0.55
C ASP A 99 1.99 -22.06 -0.34
N PHE A 100 1.76 -20.77 -0.52
CA PHE A 100 0.44 -20.13 -0.45
C PHE A 100 0.29 -19.09 -1.56
N ASP A 101 -0.94 -18.72 -1.89
CA ASP A 101 -1.23 -17.89 -3.05
C ASP A 101 -1.20 -16.39 -2.74
N PHE A 102 -1.71 -15.98 -1.59
CA PHE A 102 -1.83 -14.57 -1.24
C PHE A 102 -1.31 -14.26 0.15
N MET A 103 -0.70 -13.06 0.27
CA MET A 103 -0.39 -12.43 1.55
C MET A 103 -1.23 -11.18 1.69
N LEU A 104 -2.04 -11.13 2.73
CA LEU A 104 -2.85 -9.97 3.09
C LEU A 104 -2.23 -9.25 4.28
N LYS A 105 -2.27 -7.92 4.29
CA LYS A 105 -2.05 -7.12 5.50
C LYS A 105 -3.39 -6.58 5.98
N ILE A 106 -3.73 -6.90 7.22
CA ILE A 106 -4.99 -6.53 7.86
C ILE A 106 -4.70 -5.49 8.95
N LEU A 107 -5.52 -4.44 8.98
CA LEU A 107 -5.56 -3.46 10.05
C LEU A 107 -6.95 -3.46 10.67
N CYS A 108 -7.01 -3.50 12.00
CA CYS A 108 -8.28 -3.49 12.74
C CYS A 108 -8.09 -2.95 14.16
N ARG A 109 -9.20 -2.69 14.84
CA ARG A 109 -9.21 -2.07 16.17
C ARG A 109 -8.86 -3.04 17.30
N SER A 110 -9.18 -4.33 17.11
CA SER A 110 -9.04 -5.31 18.19
C SER A 110 -8.88 -6.73 17.65
N SER A 111 -8.47 -7.65 18.52
CA SER A 111 -8.42 -9.07 18.22
C SER A 111 -9.82 -9.67 17.90
N ALA A 112 -10.88 -9.14 18.51
CA ALA A 112 -12.25 -9.55 18.20
C ALA A 112 -12.67 -9.14 16.78
N GLU A 113 -12.24 -7.98 16.32
CA GLU A 113 -12.46 -7.55 14.93
C GLU A 113 -11.62 -8.39 13.97
N LEU A 114 -10.37 -8.70 14.32
CA LEU A 114 -9.52 -9.59 13.53
C LEU A 114 -10.17 -10.99 13.36
N GLU A 115 -10.77 -11.53 14.41
CA GLU A 115 -11.49 -12.81 14.34
C GLU A 115 -12.65 -12.76 13.33
N LYS A 116 -13.42 -11.67 13.30
CA LYS A 116 -14.49 -11.47 12.31
C LYS A 116 -13.95 -11.44 10.89
N ILE A 117 -12.88 -10.66 10.66
CA ILE A 117 -12.24 -10.56 9.34
C ILE A 117 -11.69 -11.90 8.91
N HIS A 118 -11.02 -12.62 9.81
CA HIS A 118 -10.51 -13.97 9.56
C HIS A 118 -11.63 -14.91 9.11
N ARG A 119 -12.78 -14.92 9.81
CA ARG A 119 -13.95 -15.73 9.46
C ARG A 119 -14.51 -15.33 8.11
N GLN A 120 -14.64 -14.03 7.82
CA GLN A 120 -15.10 -13.54 6.52
C GLN A 120 -14.21 -14.04 5.38
N ILE A 121 -12.88 -13.98 5.53
CA ILE A 121 -11.94 -14.45 4.51
C ILE A 121 -12.07 -15.97 4.33
N LYS A 122 -12.16 -16.73 5.40
CA LYS A 122 -12.34 -18.19 5.33
C LYS A 122 -13.65 -18.61 4.66
N CYS A 123 -14.67 -17.76 4.69
CA CYS A 123 -15.96 -18.02 4.03
C CYS A 123 -15.98 -17.62 2.55
N ILE A 124 -14.93 -16.99 2.01
CA ILE A 124 -14.85 -16.72 0.58
C ILE A 124 -14.73 -18.05 -0.16
N GLU A 125 -15.56 -18.23 -1.18
CA GLU A 125 -15.55 -19.45 -1.99
C GLU A 125 -14.17 -19.69 -2.60
N GLY A 126 -13.67 -20.92 -2.49
CA GLY A 126 -12.37 -21.35 -3.00
C GLY A 126 -11.21 -21.13 -2.04
N VAL A 127 -11.42 -20.55 -0.86
CA VAL A 127 -10.35 -20.47 0.15
C VAL A 127 -10.14 -21.84 0.79
N ALA A 128 -8.99 -22.46 0.51
CA ALA A 128 -8.58 -23.76 1.05
C ALA A 128 -8.03 -23.66 2.46
N GLY A 129 -7.23 -22.63 2.72
CA GLY A 129 -6.56 -22.46 4.01
C GLY A 129 -6.11 -21.05 4.26
N THR A 130 -5.93 -20.74 5.54
CA THR A 130 -5.41 -19.47 6.00
C THR A 130 -4.45 -19.67 7.17
N LYS A 131 -3.42 -18.84 7.25
CA LYS A 131 -2.51 -18.77 8.39
C LYS A 131 -2.29 -17.32 8.77
N THR A 132 -2.59 -16.96 10.00
CA THR A 132 -2.56 -15.58 10.48
C THR A 132 -1.39 -15.37 11.43
N HIS A 133 -0.62 -14.31 11.18
CA HIS A 133 0.51 -13.88 11.99
C HIS A 133 0.22 -12.49 12.56
N PHE A 134 0.17 -12.38 13.88
CA PHE A 134 0.10 -11.08 14.54
C PHE A 134 1.39 -10.30 14.33
N ILE A 135 1.28 -9.02 13.97
CA ILE A 135 2.43 -8.11 13.93
C ILE A 135 2.60 -7.55 15.34
N LEU A 136 3.65 -8.01 16.03
CA LEU A 136 3.95 -7.55 17.38
C LEU A 136 4.49 -6.12 17.39
N LYS A 137 5.30 -5.77 16.37
CA LYS A 137 5.91 -4.46 16.23
C LYS A 137 6.36 -4.23 14.79
N ASN A 138 6.12 -3.04 14.27
CA ASN A 138 6.78 -2.57 13.06
C ASN A 138 8.21 -2.15 13.42
N VAL A 139 9.20 -2.86 12.88
CA VAL A 139 10.63 -2.56 13.11
C VAL A 139 11.12 -1.49 12.15
N LYS A 140 10.57 -1.50 10.93
CA LYS A 140 10.87 -0.52 9.88
C LYS A 140 9.63 -0.28 9.05
N GLU A 141 9.20 0.95 8.96
CA GLU A 141 8.19 1.38 8.00
C GLU A 141 8.89 1.93 6.77
N GLY A 142 8.66 1.26 5.64
CA GLY A 142 9.31 1.66 4.39
C GLY A 142 8.54 2.76 3.69
N ILE A 143 8.96 4.01 3.89
CA ILE A 143 8.91 4.96 2.79
C ILE A 143 10.17 4.65 2.00
N ILE A 144 10.04 4.24 0.73
CA ILE A 144 11.19 4.04 -0.15
C ILE A 144 11.78 5.43 -0.43
N GLU A 145 12.85 5.75 0.29
CA GLU A 145 13.63 6.96 0.07
C GLU A 145 14.31 6.94 -1.31
#